data_f7d0c6d198d2a01af9b8376a4c6818e2
#
_entry.id   f7d0c6d198d2a01af9b8376a4c6818e2
#
_cell.length_a   1.000
_cell.length_b   1.000
_cell.length_c   1.000
_cell.angle_alpha   90.00
_cell.angle_beta   90.00
_cell.angle_gamma   90.00
#
_symmetry.space_group_name_H-M   'P 1'
#
loop_
_entity.id
_entity.type
_entity.pdbx_description
1 polymer ?
#
loop_
_entity_poly.entity_id
_entity_poly.type
_entity_poly.pdbx_seq_one_letter_code
_entity_poly.pdbx_strand_id
1 'polypeptide(L)'
;MLELKTVIEAIDKIKATNIKIYDLRGVSPFADYSVVATVDVARQGNACVDYLEDFAKEGRVRIKNVEGKDSSWVLIDLYDIIVHLFTKEERANYDLDSLYMDIPQLNNL
;
A
#
# COMPACT_ATOMS: atom_id res chain seq x y z
N MET A 1 -10.13 -1.95 -10.82
CA MET A 1 -10.85 -1.59 -9.59
C MET A 1 -10.60 -0.13 -9.26
N LEU A 2 -11.66 0.62 -9.00
CA LEU A 2 -11.57 2.07 -8.76
C LEU A 2 -10.78 2.41 -7.49
N GLU A 3 -11.02 1.68 -6.39
CA GLU A 3 -10.31 1.92 -5.14
C GLU A 3 -8.81 1.69 -5.28
N LEU A 4 -8.42 0.68 -6.05
CA LEU A 4 -7.01 0.41 -6.29
C LEU A 4 -6.35 1.55 -7.07
N LYS A 5 -7.04 2.11 -8.06
CA LYS A 5 -6.54 3.29 -8.79
C LYS A 5 -6.37 4.48 -7.86
N THR A 6 -7.28 4.67 -6.92
CA THR A 6 -7.21 5.75 -5.92
C THR A 6 -5.98 5.56 -5.02
N VAL A 7 -5.70 4.34 -4.61
CA VAL A 7 -4.49 4.03 -3.83
C VAL A 7 -3.23 4.38 -4.62
N ILE A 8 -3.17 3.97 -5.88
CA ILE A 8 -2.01 4.26 -6.72
C ILE A 8 -1.84 5.76 -6.92
N GLU A 9 -2.93 6.50 -7.05
CA GLU A 9 -2.87 7.96 -7.14
C GLU A 9 -2.18 8.56 -5.90
N ALA A 10 -2.55 8.10 -4.70
CA ALA A 10 -1.91 8.57 -3.46
C ALA A 10 -0.42 8.22 -3.43
N ILE A 11 -0.07 7.01 -3.84
CA ILE A 11 1.31 6.53 -3.87
C ILE A 11 2.15 7.33 -4.86
N ASP A 12 1.57 7.69 -6.01
CA ASP A 12 2.24 8.55 -6.99
C ASP A 12 2.49 9.95 -6.45
N LYS A 13 1.54 10.49 -5.70
CA LYS A 13 1.66 11.84 -5.14
C LYS A 13 2.84 11.95 -4.17
N ILE A 14 3.14 10.89 -3.44
CA ILE A 14 4.27 10.88 -2.51
C ILE A 14 5.57 10.42 -3.17
N LYS A 15 5.54 10.11 -4.46
CA LYS A 15 6.71 9.70 -5.25
C LYS A 15 7.36 8.42 -4.71
N ALA A 16 6.56 7.47 -4.23
CA ALA A 16 7.05 6.16 -3.86
C ALA A 16 7.58 5.43 -5.10
N THR A 17 8.48 4.50 -4.89
CA THR A 17 9.12 3.75 -5.96
C THR A 17 8.93 2.25 -5.77
N ASN A 18 9.32 1.47 -6.78
CA ASN A 18 9.26 0.01 -6.77
C ASN A 18 7.91 -0.50 -6.30
N ILE A 19 6.85 0.00 -6.94
CA ILE A 19 5.47 -0.31 -6.59
C ILE A 19 5.09 -1.66 -7.16
N LYS A 20 4.63 -2.57 -6.29
CA LYS A 20 4.12 -3.88 -6.70
C LYS A 20 2.72 -4.05 -6.16
N ILE A 21 1.84 -4.60 -7.01
CA ILE A 21 0.45 -4.85 -6.66
C ILE A 21 0.24 -6.35 -6.77
N TYR A 22 0.02 -7.01 -5.63
CA TYR A 22 -0.20 -8.43 -5.57
C TYR A 22 -1.69 -8.73 -5.55
N ASP A 23 -2.11 -9.62 -6.43
CA ASP A 23 -3.51 -10.05 -6.53
C ASP A 23 -3.74 -11.23 -5.58
N LEU A 24 -4.43 -10.94 -4.48
CA LEU A 24 -4.70 -11.93 -3.44
C LEU A 24 -6.08 -12.59 -3.60
N ARG A 25 -6.82 -12.27 -4.64
CA ARG A 25 -8.15 -12.84 -4.86
C ARG A 25 -8.02 -14.35 -5.07
N GLY A 26 -8.80 -15.11 -4.30
CA GLY A 26 -8.72 -16.57 -4.33
C GLY A 26 -7.56 -17.15 -3.55
N VAL A 27 -6.70 -16.31 -2.93
CA VAL A 27 -5.56 -16.72 -2.13
C VAL A 27 -5.79 -16.37 -0.66
N SER A 28 -6.28 -15.16 -0.40
CA SER A 28 -6.51 -14.67 0.96
C SER A 28 -8.00 -14.38 1.17
N PRO A 29 -8.57 -14.82 2.30
CA PRO A 29 -9.95 -14.45 2.63
C PRO A 29 -10.05 -13.04 3.22
N PHE A 30 -8.92 -12.37 3.50
CA PHE A 30 -8.92 -11.09 4.23
C PHE A 30 -8.78 -9.86 3.34
N ALA A 31 -8.13 -9.99 2.18
CA ALA A 31 -7.94 -8.86 1.28
C ALA A 31 -7.86 -9.35 -0.16
N ASP A 32 -8.23 -8.47 -1.08
CA ASP A 32 -8.17 -8.76 -2.52
C ASP A 32 -6.82 -8.38 -3.10
N TYR A 33 -6.18 -7.33 -2.56
CA TYR A 33 -4.90 -6.83 -3.07
C TYR A 33 -3.98 -6.40 -1.95
N SER A 34 -2.69 -6.61 -2.17
CA SER A 34 -1.63 -6.05 -1.33
C SER A 34 -0.76 -5.17 -2.21
N VAL A 35 -0.62 -3.91 -1.83
CA VAL A 35 0.22 -2.95 -2.55
C VAL A 35 1.46 -2.71 -1.71
N VAL A 36 2.63 -2.94 -2.29
CA VAL A 36 3.91 -2.75 -1.60
C VAL A 36 4.71 -1.71 -2.37
N ALA A 37 5.20 -0.70 -1.69
CA ALA A 37 6.00 0.35 -2.32
C ALA A 37 7.11 0.80 -1.39
N THR A 38 8.12 1.43 -1.97
CA THR A 38 9.29 1.93 -1.24
C THR A 38 9.21 3.44 -1.10
N VAL A 39 9.53 3.94 0.08
CA VAL A 39 9.67 5.37 0.35
C VAL A 39 11.10 5.64 0.84
N ASP A 40 11.56 6.87 0.68
CA ASP A 40 12.91 7.25 1.13
C ASP A 40 12.92 7.53 2.63
N VAL A 41 11.86 8.16 3.14
CA VAL A 41 11.75 8.55 4.55
C VAL A 41 10.33 8.31 5.06
N ALA A 42 10.19 8.18 6.37
CA ALA A 42 8.90 7.91 7.03
C ALA A 42 7.84 8.97 6.71
N ARG A 43 8.27 10.23 6.52
CA ARG A 43 7.34 11.33 6.23
C ARG A 43 6.53 11.10 4.96
N GLN A 44 7.11 10.41 3.96
CA GLN A 44 6.36 10.08 2.74
C GLN A 44 5.21 9.11 3.05
N GLY A 45 5.44 8.13 3.93
CA GLY A 45 4.39 7.22 4.36
C GLY A 45 3.26 7.96 5.07
N ASN A 46 3.62 8.91 5.96
CA ASN A 46 2.62 9.73 6.64
C ASN A 46 1.81 10.57 5.63
N ALA A 47 2.48 11.12 4.63
CA ALA A 47 1.81 11.92 3.60
C ALA A 47 0.82 11.06 2.80
N CYS A 48 1.15 9.81 2.53
CA CYS A 48 0.23 8.90 1.85
C CYS A 48 -1.04 8.68 2.68
N VAL A 49 -0.89 8.52 4.00
CA VAL A 49 -2.04 8.41 4.90
C VAL A 49 -2.92 9.65 4.77
N ASP A 50 -2.31 10.83 4.78
CA ASP A 50 -3.07 12.09 4.67
C ASP A 50 -3.84 12.18 3.35
N TYR A 51 -3.23 11.82 2.23
CA TYR A 51 -3.92 11.79 0.94
C TYR A 51 -5.09 10.81 0.95
N LEU A 52 -4.88 9.62 1.51
CA LEU A 52 -5.94 8.61 1.57
C LEU A 52 -7.08 9.05 2.50
N GLU A 53 -6.76 9.75 3.58
CA GLU A 53 -7.78 10.31 4.46
C GLU A 53 -8.63 11.35 3.72
N ASP A 54 -7.99 12.20 2.91
CA ASP A 54 -8.72 13.17 2.08
C ASP A 54 -9.61 12.46 1.06
N PHE A 55 -9.09 11.43 0.41
CA PHE A 55 -9.88 10.64 -0.54
C PHE A 55 -11.04 9.90 0.14
N ALA A 56 -10.84 9.48 1.39
CA ALA A 56 -11.90 8.86 2.17
C ALA A 56 -13.04 9.85 2.46
N LYS A 57 -12.70 11.10 2.75
CA LYS A 57 -13.69 12.17 2.93
C LYS A 57 -14.49 12.41 1.67
N GLU A 58 -13.89 12.17 0.50
CA GLU A 58 -14.56 12.28 -0.80
C GLU A 58 -15.36 11.01 -1.14
N GLY A 59 -15.36 10.01 -0.30
CA GLY A 59 -16.06 8.75 -0.54
C GLY A 59 -15.35 7.81 -1.51
N ARG A 60 -14.08 8.05 -1.81
CA ARG A 60 -13.33 7.26 -2.81
C ARG A 60 -12.73 5.98 -2.24
N VAL A 61 -12.41 5.96 -0.95
CA VAL A 61 -11.90 4.78 -0.24
C VAL A 61 -12.47 4.77 1.18
N ARG A 62 -12.32 3.64 1.88
CA ARG A 62 -12.63 3.53 3.30
C ARG A 62 -11.37 3.04 4.01
N ILE A 63 -11.03 3.68 5.12
CA ILE A 63 -9.85 3.32 5.91
C ILE A 63 -10.33 2.57 7.15
N LYS A 64 -9.82 1.36 7.33
CA LYS A 64 -10.11 0.56 8.53
C LYS A 64 -9.11 0.86 9.63
N ASN A 65 -7.82 0.90 9.29
CA ASN A 65 -6.77 1.04 10.28
C ASN A 65 -5.48 1.53 9.64
N VAL A 66 -4.67 2.23 10.42
CA VAL A 66 -3.33 2.68 10.02
C VAL A 66 -2.37 2.33 11.13
N GLU A 67 -1.27 1.69 10.80
CA GLU A 67 -0.23 1.33 11.76
C GLU A 67 1.13 1.83 11.28
N GLY A 68 2.01 2.15 12.21
CA GLY A 68 3.39 2.46 11.90
C GLY A 68 3.66 3.87 11.40
N LYS A 69 2.77 4.83 11.64
CA LYS A 69 3.07 6.23 11.29
C LYS A 69 4.37 6.65 11.98
N ASP A 70 5.17 7.45 11.28
CA ASP A 70 6.49 7.93 11.73
C ASP A 70 7.55 6.82 11.79
N SER A 71 7.27 5.65 11.26
CA SER A 71 8.21 4.54 11.27
C SER A 71 8.65 4.15 9.86
N SER A 72 9.57 3.19 9.79
CA SER A 72 10.09 2.66 8.52
C SER A 72 9.10 1.75 7.78
N TRP A 73 7.96 1.45 8.36
CA TRP A 73 6.92 0.62 7.76
C TRP A 73 5.55 1.14 8.16
N VAL A 74 4.87 1.77 7.21
CA VAL A 74 3.49 2.24 7.39
C VAL A 74 2.57 1.23 6.71
N LEU A 75 1.60 0.73 7.46
CA LEU A 75 0.57 -0.19 6.96
C LEU A 75 -0.77 0.53 6.96
N ILE A 76 -1.45 0.52 5.83
CA ILE A 76 -2.77 1.15 5.70
C ILE A 76 -3.76 0.07 5.27
N ASP A 77 -4.69 -0.25 6.15
CA ASP A 77 -5.72 -1.26 5.90
C ASP A 77 -6.97 -0.57 5.37
N LEU A 78 -7.31 -0.86 4.13
CA LEU A 78 -8.48 -0.29 3.46
C LEU A 78 -9.56 -1.35 3.23
N TYR A 79 -9.62 -2.38 4.07
CA TYR A 79 -10.50 -3.54 3.98
C TYR A 79 -10.05 -4.50 2.86
N ASP A 80 -10.38 -4.21 1.61
CA ASP A 80 -10.05 -5.11 0.50
C ASP A 80 -8.63 -4.91 -0.03
N ILE A 81 -7.98 -3.83 0.37
CA ILE A 81 -6.63 -3.49 -0.07
C ILE A 81 -5.77 -3.18 1.15
N ILE A 82 -4.63 -3.84 1.25
CA ILE A 82 -3.63 -3.55 2.27
C ILE A 82 -2.45 -2.85 1.60
N VAL A 83 -2.08 -1.68 2.11
CA VAL A 83 -0.96 -0.91 1.57
C VAL A 83 0.21 -0.99 2.53
N HIS A 84 1.37 -1.37 2.02
CA HIS A 84 2.62 -1.42 2.77
C HIS A 84 3.61 -0.44 2.18
N LEU A 85 4.02 0.54 2.96
CA LEU A 85 5.04 1.52 2.56
C LEU A 85 6.26 1.31 3.44
N PHE A 86 7.34 0.82 2.84
CA PHE A 86 8.58 0.53 3.53
C PHE A 86 9.68 1.48 3.09
N THR A 87 10.58 1.84 4.02
CA THR A 87 11.88 2.37 3.58
C THR A 87 12.61 1.24 2.85
N LYS A 88 13.59 1.59 2.04
CA LYS A 88 14.36 0.61 1.26
C LYS A 88 14.98 -0.46 2.17
N GLU A 89 15.55 -0.04 3.29
CA GLU A 89 16.18 -0.95 4.25
C GLU A 89 15.15 -1.89 4.88
N GLU A 90 14.02 -1.35 5.34
CA GLU A 90 13.00 -2.17 6.00
C GLU A 90 12.35 -3.14 5.02
N ARG A 91 12.18 -2.74 3.75
CA ARG A 91 11.62 -3.62 2.74
C ARG A 91 12.50 -4.85 2.52
N ALA A 92 13.83 -4.64 2.52
CA ALA A 92 14.79 -5.74 2.40
C ALA A 92 14.79 -6.62 3.66
N ASN A 93 14.71 -6.00 4.84
CA ASN A 93 14.74 -6.74 6.11
C ASN A 93 13.49 -7.60 6.31
N TYR A 94 12.32 -7.03 6.08
CA TYR A 94 11.06 -7.77 6.26
C TYR A 94 10.80 -8.75 5.12
N ASP A 95 11.17 -8.34 3.91
CA ASP A 95 11.10 -9.16 2.71
C ASP A 95 9.71 -9.78 2.44
N LEU A 96 8.69 -8.95 2.52
CA LEU A 96 7.32 -9.34 2.22
C LEU A 96 7.19 -9.85 0.77
N ASP A 97 7.99 -9.29 -0.13
CA ASP A 97 7.98 -9.69 -1.54
C ASP A 97 8.30 -11.18 -1.71
N SER A 98 9.18 -11.73 -0.88
CA SER A 98 9.50 -13.16 -0.93
C SER A 98 8.32 -14.03 -0.50
N LEU A 99 7.53 -13.58 0.46
CA LEU A 99 6.31 -14.28 0.86
C LEU A 99 5.29 -14.32 -0.27
N TYR A 100 5.34 -13.32 -1.15
CA TYR A 100 4.39 -13.17 -2.25
C TYR A 100 4.95 -13.65 -3.60
N MET A 101 6.10 -14.34 -3.61
CA MET A 101 6.79 -14.67 -4.86
C MET A 101 5.93 -15.45 -5.85
N ASP A 102 4.99 -16.26 -5.37
CA ASP A 102 4.10 -17.06 -6.22
C ASP A 102 2.75 -16.41 -6.46
N ILE A 103 2.55 -15.19 -5.95
CA ILE A 103 1.29 -14.46 -6.09
C ILE A 103 1.32 -13.64 -7.37
N PRO A 104 0.26 -13.69 -8.20
CA PRO A 104 0.20 -12.88 -9.40
C PRO A 104 0.30 -11.38 -9.08
N GLN A 105 0.98 -10.66 -9.95
CA GLN A 105 1.11 -9.21 -9.84
C GLN A 105 0.31 -8.54 -10.95
N LEU A 106 -0.31 -7.39 -10.62
CA LEU A 106 -0.95 -6.53 -11.60
C LEU A 106 0.08 -5.52 -12.09
N ASN A 107 0.24 -5.42 -13.40
CA ASN A 107 1.24 -4.54 -13.99
C ASN A 107 0.66 -3.24 -14.55
N ASN A 108 -0.63 -3.22 -14.85
CA ASN A 108 -1.31 -2.07 -15.43
C ASN A 108 -2.63 -1.81 -14.75
N LEU A 109 -2.89 -0.56 -14.45
CA LEU A 109 -4.16 -0.10 -13.92
C LEU A 109 -4.73 1.01 -14.79
#